data_4661679013e40214e5d3781fb90823cc
#
_entry.id   4661679013e40214e5d3781fb90823cc
#
_cell.length_a   1.000
_cell.length_b   1.000
_cell.length_c   1.000
_cell.angle_alpha   90.00
_cell.angle_beta   90.00
_cell.angle_gamma   90.00
#
_symmetry.space_group_name_H-M   'P 1'
#
loop_
_entity.id
_entity.type
_entity.pdbx_description
1 polymer ?
#
loop_
_entity_poly.entity_id
_entity_poly.type
_entity_poly.pdbx_seq_one_letter_code
_entity_poly.pdbx_strand_id
1 'polypeptide(L)'
;LSSRTPHCSGFPATVSCCRAGSAPSEPGAWFALQVPGNFDSPSHTLMRGLAESESWSGRLTGVLRHDVVGEAAEYLRIMLDAGCDADAWETTYLQLLPGENAVLEWVRGAGLRPVLAALSPEEARVFEAEYSARLAEAYPPSVHGTVFPFRRIFAVARKRE
;
A
#
# COMPACT_ATOMS: atom_id res chain seq x y z
N LEU A 1 29.45 17.66 -1.82
CA LEU A 1 28.57 16.86 -2.69
C LEU A 1 27.36 16.42 -1.84
N SER A 2 26.30 17.24 -1.87
CA SER A 2 25.07 16.98 -1.11
C SER A 2 24.12 16.18 -2.01
N SER A 3 24.03 14.87 -1.81
CA SER A 3 23.01 14.04 -2.44
C SER A 3 21.67 14.31 -1.74
N ARG A 4 20.85 15.17 -2.30
CA ARG A 4 19.43 15.25 -1.90
C ARG A 4 18.70 14.10 -2.56
N THR A 5 18.43 13.06 -1.77
CA THR A 5 17.47 12.02 -2.15
C THR A 5 16.07 12.66 -2.07
N PRO A 6 15.30 12.73 -3.14
CA PRO A 6 13.93 13.20 -3.05
C PRO A 6 13.14 12.15 -2.26
N HIS A 7 12.71 12.53 -1.07
CA HIS A 7 11.85 11.71 -0.22
C HIS A 7 10.42 11.89 -0.70
N CYS A 8 9.93 10.98 -1.55
CA CYS A 8 8.51 10.90 -1.89
C CYS A 8 7.75 10.26 -0.72
N SER A 9 7.51 11.03 0.33
CA SER A 9 6.63 10.63 1.44
C SER A 9 5.23 11.15 1.16
N GLY A 10 4.36 10.29 0.64
CA GLY A 10 2.95 10.62 0.42
C GLY A 10 2.31 9.71 -0.61
N PHE A 11 1.49 8.78 -0.18
CA PHE A 11 0.57 8.03 -1.03
C PHE A 11 -0.37 9.03 -1.75
N PRO A 12 -0.43 9.19 -2.90
CA PRO A 12 -0.85 8.72 -4.19
C PRO A 12 0.08 9.14 -5.32
N ALA A 13 1.28 9.52 -4.99
CA ALA A 13 2.17 10.19 -5.92
C ALA A 13 3.16 9.24 -6.60
N THR A 14 3.19 7.93 -6.26
CA THR A 14 4.35 7.12 -6.61
C THR A 14 4.42 6.84 -8.11
N VAL A 15 3.32 6.39 -8.73
CA VAL A 15 3.27 6.22 -10.19
C VAL A 15 3.27 7.59 -10.87
N SER A 16 2.50 8.55 -10.34
CA SER A 16 2.44 9.91 -10.85
C SER A 16 3.77 10.65 -10.66
N CYS A 17 4.48 10.42 -9.56
CA CYS A 17 5.80 10.99 -9.31
C CYS A 17 6.85 10.41 -10.27
N CYS A 18 6.81 9.12 -10.55
CA CYS A 18 7.66 8.51 -11.59
C CYS A 18 7.32 9.02 -12.99
N ARG A 19 6.04 9.26 -13.30
CA ARG A 19 5.59 9.86 -14.57
C ARG A 19 5.91 11.36 -14.65
N ALA A 20 5.88 12.09 -13.53
CA ALA A 20 6.07 13.55 -13.48
C ALA A 20 7.53 14.02 -13.43
N GLY A 21 8.50 13.14 -13.65
CA GLY A 21 9.90 13.55 -13.77
C GLY A 21 10.78 13.25 -12.56
N SER A 22 10.40 12.34 -11.68
CA SER A 22 11.29 11.83 -10.61
C SER A 22 12.24 10.74 -11.10
N ALA A 23 12.21 10.38 -12.39
CA ALA A 23 13.28 9.60 -13.00
C ALA A 23 14.58 10.42 -12.96
N PRO A 24 15.74 9.77 -12.79
CA PRO A 24 17.01 10.47 -12.76
C PRO A 24 17.19 11.25 -14.05
N SER A 25 17.47 12.55 -13.95
CA SER A 25 17.66 13.44 -15.10
C SER A 25 19.12 13.55 -15.54
N GLU A 26 20.05 13.33 -14.62
CA GLU A 26 21.50 13.43 -14.91
C GLU A 26 22.07 12.07 -15.35
N PRO A 27 22.90 12.03 -16.40
CA PRO A 27 23.57 10.81 -16.82
C PRO A 27 24.30 10.12 -15.67
N GLY A 28 24.17 8.80 -15.58
CA GLY A 28 24.77 7.98 -14.53
C GLY A 28 24.09 8.07 -13.15
N ALA A 29 23.08 8.92 -12.95
CA ALA A 29 22.35 9.03 -11.68
C ALA A 29 21.50 7.79 -11.41
N TRP A 30 21.42 7.39 -10.13
CA TRP A 30 20.63 6.26 -9.66
C TRP A 30 19.32 6.71 -9.04
N PHE A 31 18.31 5.91 -9.24
CA PHE A 31 17.00 6.00 -8.57
C PHE A 31 16.62 4.64 -7.99
N ALA A 32 16.07 4.65 -6.79
CA ALA A 32 15.53 3.46 -6.16
C ALA A 32 14.18 3.78 -5.54
N LEU A 33 13.23 2.87 -5.73
CA LEU A 33 11.85 2.95 -5.26
C LEU A 33 11.50 1.69 -4.50
N GLN A 34 10.75 1.86 -3.41
CA GLN A 34 10.09 0.76 -2.72
C GLN A 34 8.72 1.21 -2.25
N VAL A 35 7.69 0.44 -2.61
CA VAL A 35 6.31 0.73 -2.23
C VAL A 35 5.59 -0.53 -1.75
N PRO A 36 4.61 -0.40 -0.82
CA PRO A 36 3.74 -1.52 -0.47
C PRO A 36 2.78 -1.81 -1.62
N GLY A 37 2.67 -3.07 -2.03
CA GLY A 37 1.79 -3.56 -3.10
C GLY A 37 0.58 -4.34 -2.56
N ASN A 38 -0.02 -3.89 -1.45
CA ASN A 38 -1.06 -4.66 -0.74
C ASN A 38 -2.49 -4.21 -1.04
N PHE A 39 -2.70 -3.32 -2.01
CA PHE A 39 -4.03 -2.75 -2.27
C PHE A 39 -5.05 -3.80 -2.70
N ASP A 40 -4.62 -4.89 -3.32
CA ASP A 40 -5.48 -6.02 -3.72
C ASP A 40 -5.45 -7.18 -2.72
N SER A 41 -4.75 -7.03 -1.60
CA SER A 41 -4.78 -8.03 -0.53
C SER A 41 -6.15 -8.05 0.18
N PRO A 42 -6.56 -9.19 0.76
CA PRO A 42 -7.84 -9.29 1.47
C PRO A 42 -8.04 -8.20 2.52
N SER A 43 -6.98 -7.80 3.24
CA SER A 43 -7.08 -6.71 4.22
C SER A 43 -7.58 -5.39 3.62
N HIS A 44 -7.18 -5.03 2.40
CA HIS A 44 -7.60 -3.80 1.76
C HIS A 44 -8.92 -3.95 0.99
N THR A 45 -9.11 -5.09 0.30
CA THR A 45 -10.35 -5.33 -0.46
C THR A 45 -11.56 -5.48 0.45
N LEU A 46 -11.42 -6.17 1.60
CA LEU A 46 -12.47 -6.31 2.60
C LEU A 46 -12.83 -4.96 3.25
N MET A 47 -11.83 -4.12 3.54
CA MET A 47 -12.06 -2.78 4.08
C MET A 47 -12.83 -1.91 3.09
N ARG A 48 -12.42 -1.89 1.81
CA ARG A 48 -13.15 -1.16 0.76
C ARG A 48 -14.57 -1.70 0.58
N GLY A 49 -14.73 -3.01 0.43
CA GLY A 49 -16.05 -3.61 0.27
C GLY A 49 -16.99 -3.36 1.45
N LEU A 50 -16.45 -3.27 2.69
CA LEU A 50 -17.24 -2.88 3.84
C LEU A 50 -17.61 -1.39 3.77
N ALA A 51 -16.67 -0.51 3.47
CA ALA A 51 -16.92 0.93 3.36
C ALA A 51 -17.92 1.29 2.25
N GLU A 52 -17.98 0.48 1.19
CA GLU A 52 -18.90 0.64 0.06
C GLU A 52 -20.26 -0.05 0.27
N SER A 53 -20.43 -0.80 1.36
CA SER A 53 -21.69 -1.46 1.68
C SER A 53 -22.80 -0.43 1.96
N GLU A 54 -24.05 -0.87 1.83
CA GLU A 54 -25.23 -0.02 2.05
C GLU A 54 -25.22 0.66 3.43
N SER A 55 -24.73 -0.04 4.45
CA SER A 55 -24.64 0.48 5.82
C SER A 55 -23.64 1.62 5.98
N TRP A 56 -22.58 1.66 5.18
CA TRP A 56 -21.44 2.55 5.37
C TRP A 56 -21.20 3.54 4.22
N SER A 57 -21.68 3.26 3.02
CA SER A 57 -21.42 4.07 1.83
C SER A 57 -21.82 5.53 1.98
N GLY A 58 -22.92 5.82 2.69
CA GLY A 58 -23.37 7.19 2.94
C GLY A 58 -22.38 8.07 3.71
N ARG A 59 -21.42 7.45 4.44
CA ARG A 59 -20.40 8.16 5.24
C ARG A 59 -18.99 8.02 4.68
N LEU A 60 -18.72 6.91 4.00
CA LEU A 60 -17.36 6.52 3.62
C LEU A 60 -17.08 6.61 2.12
N THR A 61 -18.06 7.00 1.30
CA THR A 61 -17.85 7.21 -0.13
C THR A 61 -16.72 8.22 -0.36
N GLY A 62 -15.71 7.81 -1.13
CA GLY A 62 -14.54 8.63 -1.46
C GLY A 62 -13.49 8.77 -0.36
N VAL A 63 -13.69 8.16 0.81
CA VAL A 63 -12.70 8.17 1.91
C VAL A 63 -11.51 7.28 1.59
N LEU A 64 -11.78 6.08 1.05
CA LEU A 64 -10.74 5.15 0.64
C LEU A 64 -10.39 5.34 -0.83
N ARG A 65 -9.10 5.25 -1.12
CA ARG A 65 -8.58 5.40 -2.48
C ARG A 65 -8.48 4.05 -3.16
N HIS A 66 -8.64 4.06 -4.48
CA HIS A 66 -8.40 2.95 -5.39
C HIS A 66 -7.13 3.25 -6.21
N ASP A 67 -6.44 2.23 -6.68
CA ASP A 67 -5.36 2.28 -7.68
C ASP A 67 -4.20 3.24 -7.33
N VAL A 68 -3.73 3.16 -6.10
CA VAL A 68 -2.71 4.09 -5.59
C VAL A 68 -1.28 3.67 -5.96
N VAL A 69 -1.07 2.38 -6.22
CA VAL A 69 0.24 1.78 -6.52
C VAL A 69 0.12 0.92 -7.77
N GLY A 70 1.02 1.11 -8.72
CA GLY A 70 1.12 0.30 -9.92
C GLY A 70 1.81 -1.05 -9.69
N GLU A 71 1.80 -1.89 -10.71
CA GLU A 71 2.53 -3.16 -10.72
C GLU A 71 4.02 -2.95 -11.02
N ALA A 72 4.87 -3.92 -10.63
CA ALA A 72 6.32 -3.85 -10.89
C ALA A 72 6.66 -3.64 -12.37
N ALA A 73 5.91 -4.28 -13.27
CA ALA A 73 6.07 -4.12 -14.72
C ALA A 73 5.76 -2.68 -15.20
N GLU A 74 4.83 -1.98 -14.55
CA GLU A 74 4.53 -0.59 -14.88
C GLU A 74 5.68 0.34 -14.47
N TYR A 75 6.24 0.16 -13.29
CA TYR A 75 7.43 0.92 -12.84
C TYR A 75 8.62 0.67 -13.75
N LEU A 76 8.87 -0.59 -14.10
CA LEU A 76 9.94 -0.96 -15.04
C LEU A 76 9.78 -0.21 -16.37
N ARG A 77 8.58 -0.26 -16.97
CA ARG A 77 8.30 0.40 -18.24
C ARG A 77 8.52 1.91 -18.18
N ILE A 78 8.01 2.56 -17.11
CA ILE A 78 8.20 4.02 -16.91
C ILE A 78 9.69 4.38 -16.86
N MET A 79 10.52 3.58 -16.19
CA MET A 79 11.94 3.84 -16.07
C MET A 79 12.69 3.60 -17.38
N LEU A 80 12.32 2.55 -18.12
CA LEU A 80 12.90 2.28 -19.45
C LEU A 80 12.52 3.39 -20.45
N ASP A 81 11.26 3.84 -20.45
CA ASP A 81 10.78 4.94 -21.31
C ASP A 81 11.48 6.28 -20.97
N ALA A 82 11.88 6.45 -19.71
CA ALA A 82 12.68 7.58 -19.27
C ALA A 82 14.17 7.49 -19.67
N GLY A 83 14.57 6.47 -20.44
CA GLY A 83 15.95 6.29 -20.90
C GLY A 83 16.91 5.82 -19.81
N CYS A 84 16.44 4.97 -18.92
CA CYS A 84 17.25 4.34 -17.88
C CYS A 84 17.52 2.85 -18.23
N ASP A 85 18.59 2.31 -17.66
CA ASP A 85 18.72 0.90 -17.41
C ASP A 85 18.01 0.62 -16.09
N ALA A 86 17.07 -0.34 -16.08
CA ALA A 86 16.20 -0.52 -14.93
C ALA A 86 15.92 -1.97 -14.65
N ASP A 87 15.64 -2.26 -13.38
CA ASP A 87 15.12 -3.54 -12.90
C ASP A 87 13.98 -3.28 -11.90
N ALA A 88 12.98 -4.18 -11.89
CA ALA A 88 11.87 -4.11 -10.95
C ALA A 88 11.44 -5.53 -10.56
N TRP A 89 11.14 -5.71 -9.28
CA TRP A 89 10.72 -7.00 -8.73
C TRP A 89 9.75 -6.84 -7.58
N GLU A 90 9.20 -7.95 -7.14
CA GLU A 90 8.30 -8.02 -6.01
C GLU A 90 8.82 -9.01 -4.98
N THR A 91 8.52 -8.73 -3.73
CA THR A 91 8.79 -9.65 -2.62
C THR A 91 7.58 -9.69 -1.70
N THR A 92 7.07 -10.89 -1.45
CA THR A 92 6.03 -11.10 -0.45
C THR A 92 6.68 -11.61 0.84
N TYR A 93 6.63 -10.79 1.88
CA TYR A 93 7.05 -11.17 3.22
C TYR A 93 5.90 -11.88 3.93
N LEU A 94 6.13 -13.07 4.44
CA LEU A 94 5.18 -13.75 5.32
C LEU A 94 5.48 -13.33 6.76
N GLN A 95 4.71 -12.38 7.26
CA GLN A 95 4.85 -11.92 8.64
C GLN A 95 3.99 -12.78 9.55
N LEU A 96 4.52 -13.14 10.71
CA LEU A 96 3.78 -13.81 11.75
C LEU A 96 3.40 -12.77 12.81
N LEU A 97 2.13 -12.39 12.83
CA LEU A 97 1.62 -11.38 13.74
C LEU A 97 1.10 -12.04 15.02
N PRO A 98 1.56 -11.61 16.22
CA PRO A 98 1.09 -12.15 17.49
C PRO A 98 -0.20 -11.48 17.96
N GLY A 99 -0.94 -12.15 18.84
CA GLY A 99 -2.12 -11.60 19.51
C GLY A 99 -3.43 -11.81 18.78
N GLU A 100 -4.50 -11.42 19.46
CA GLU A 100 -5.85 -11.43 18.91
C GLU A 100 -6.03 -10.23 17.96
N ASN A 101 -6.85 -10.40 16.91
CA ASN A 101 -7.13 -9.37 15.91
C ASN A 101 -5.85 -8.76 15.28
N ALA A 102 -4.78 -9.55 15.19
CA ALA A 102 -3.44 -9.09 14.84
C ALA A 102 -3.38 -8.31 13.50
N VAL A 103 -4.16 -8.72 12.51
CA VAL A 103 -4.24 -8.01 11.22
C VAL A 103 -4.99 -6.68 11.35
N LEU A 104 -6.06 -6.62 12.15
CA LEU A 104 -6.77 -5.37 12.44
C LEU A 104 -5.82 -4.35 13.08
N GLU A 105 -5.07 -4.76 14.10
CA GLU A 105 -4.09 -3.89 14.75
C GLU A 105 -3.01 -3.40 13.78
N TRP A 106 -2.55 -4.28 12.88
CA TRP A 106 -1.60 -3.90 11.84
C TRP A 106 -2.14 -2.81 10.91
N VAL A 107 -3.35 -2.99 10.37
CA VAL A 107 -3.95 -2.03 9.43
C VAL A 107 -4.45 -0.75 10.11
N ARG A 108 -4.78 -0.79 11.39
CA ARG A 108 -5.20 0.37 12.19
C ARG A 108 -4.13 1.46 12.17
N GLY A 109 -2.86 1.09 12.19
CA GLY A 109 -1.73 2.02 12.17
C GLY A 109 -1.62 2.85 10.89
N ALA A 110 -2.16 2.38 9.76
CA ALA A 110 -2.01 3.03 8.46
C ALA A 110 -3.32 3.07 7.65
N GLY A 111 -3.74 1.94 7.09
CA GLY A 111 -4.83 1.87 6.11
C GLY A 111 -6.21 2.24 6.65
N LEU A 112 -6.48 1.93 7.92
CA LEU A 112 -7.78 2.17 8.55
C LEU A 112 -7.96 3.62 9.04
N ARG A 113 -6.90 4.38 9.20
CA ARG A 113 -6.94 5.76 9.71
C ARG A 113 -7.94 6.67 9.02
N PRO A 114 -8.01 6.72 7.67
CA PRO A 114 -8.98 7.59 6.98
C PRO A 114 -10.42 7.25 7.32
N VAL A 115 -10.74 5.95 7.46
CA VAL A 115 -12.08 5.48 7.83
C VAL A 115 -12.43 5.91 9.24
N LEU A 116 -11.54 5.65 10.20
CA LEU A 116 -11.78 6.01 11.61
C LEU A 116 -11.91 7.53 11.80
N ALA A 117 -11.20 8.33 11.00
CA ALA A 117 -11.29 9.78 11.05
C ALA A 117 -12.62 10.33 10.50
N ALA A 118 -13.30 9.57 9.63
CA ALA A 118 -14.57 9.95 9.02
C ALA A 118 -15.81 9.52 9.84
N LEU A 119 -15.63 8.70 10.85
CA LEU A 119 -16.69 8.13 11.68
C LEU A 119 -16.68 8.72 13.09
N SER A 120 -17.87 8.74 13.72
CA SER A 120 -17.96 8.99 15.17
C SER A 120 -17.30 7.84 15.95
N PRO A 121 -16.93 8.04 17.23
CA PRO A 121 -16.33 6.98 18.04
C PRO A 121 -17.18 5.72 18.16
N GLU A 122 -18.50 5.84 18.16
CA GLU A 122 -19.44 4.73 18.23
C GLU A 122 -19.48 3.96 16.89
N GLU A 123 -19.61 4.70 15.78
CA GLU A 123 -19.58 4.12 14.44
C GLU A 123 -18.26 3.43 14.13
N ALA A 124 -17.14 4.02 14.56
CA ALA A 124 -15.81 3.43 14.42
C ALA A 124 -15.71 2.05 15.09
N ARG A 125 -16.27 1.91 16.31
CA ARG A 125 -16.29 0.60 16.99
C ARG A 125 -17.12 -0.44 16.24
N VAL A 126 -18.30 -0.05 15.73
CA VAL A 126 -19.14 -0.95 14.93
C VAL A 126 -18.42 -1.37 13.65
N PHE A 127 -17.85 -0.42 12.93
CA PHE A 127 -17.07 -0.70 11.71
C PHE A 127 -15.88 -1.63 11.99
N GLU A 128 -15.11 -1.37 13.05
CA GLU A 128 -13.97 -2.20 13.42
C GLU A 128 -14.40 -3.63 13.79
N ALA A 129 -15.54 -3.80 14.48
CA ALA A 129 -16.05 -5.12 14.83
C ALA A 129 -16.44 -5.94 13.58
N GLU A 130 -17.17 -5.33 12.63
CA GLU A 130 -17.54 -5.96 11.37
C GLU A 130 -16.31 -6.30 10.52
N TYR A 131 -15.37 -5.37 10.44
CA TYR A 131 -14.13 -5.54 9.68
C TYR A 131 -13.24 -6.61 10.29
N SER A 132 -13.12 -6.65 11.62
CA SER A 132 -12.37 -7.68 12.34
C SER A 132 -12.90 -9.09 12.07
N ALA A 133 -14.21 -9.27 12.05
CA ALA A 133 -14.83 -10.56 11.73
C ALA A 133 -14.42 -11.04 10.31
N ARG A 134 -14.48 -10.16 9.32
CA ARG A 134 -14.08 -10.48 7.94
C ARG A 134 -12.58 -10.77 7.83
N LEU A 135 -11.76 -10.05 8.60
CA LEU A 135 -10.31 -10.30 8.63
C LEU A 135 -9.98 -11.67 9.25
N ALA A 136 -10.69 -12.08 10.30
CA ALA A 136 -10.48 -13.38 10.93
C ALA A 136 -10.82 -14.56 9.99
N GLU A 137 -11.77 -14.39 9.09
CA GLU A 137 -12.08 -15.38 8.04
C GLU A 137 -10.96 -15.44 6.98
N ALA A 138 -10.45 -14.27 6.55
CA ALA A 138 -9.42 -14.18 5.51
C ALA A 138 -8.02 -14.55 6.00
N TYR A 139 -7.75 -14.32 7.28
CA TYR A 139 -6.48 -14.56 7.94
C TYR A 139 -6.69 -15.35 9.24
N PRO A 140 -6.99 -16.65 9.14
CA PRO A 140 -7.28 -17.46 10.32
C PRO A 140 -6.06 -17.56 11.24
N PRO A 141 -6.25 -17.35 12.56
CA PRO A 141 -5.16 -17.47 13.51
C PRO A 141 -4.73 -18.91 13.68
N SER A 142 -3.47 -19.13 14.01
CA SER A 142 -2.88 -20.41 14.36
C SER A 142 -2.29 -20.38 15.78
N VAL A 143 -1.83 -21.53 16.27
CA VAL A 143 -1.12 -21.62 17.54
C VAL A 143 0.19 -20.80 17.56
N HIS A 144 0.72 -20.44 16.40
CA HIS A 144 1.93 -19.65 16.26
C HIS A 144 1.65 -18.16 16.03
N GLY A 145 0.40 -17.76 15.83
CA GLY A 145 -0.01 -16.41 15.44
C GLY A 145 -0.72 -16.40 14.09
N THR A 146 -0.95 -15.23 13.55
CA THR A 146 -1.62 -15.01 12.27
C THR A 146 -0.61 -14.74 11.17
N VAL A 147 -0.61 -15.56 10.11
CA VAL A 147 0.25 -15.33 8.94
C VAL A 147 -0.33 -14.19 8.11
N PHE A 148 0.46 -13.14 7.93
CA PHE A 148 0.09 -11.97 7.15
C PHE A 148 1.05 -11.78 5.98
N PRO A 149 0.64 -12.10 4.74
CA PRO A 149 1.44 -11.82 3.55
C PRO A 149 1.50 -10.31 3.31
N PHE A 150 2.70 -9.77 3.21
CA PHE A 150 2.94 -8.36 2.95
C PHE A 150 3.78 -8.20 1.69
N ARG A 151 3.13 -7.83 0.57
CA ARG A 151 3.76 -7.63 -0.73
C ARG A 151 4.44 -6.26 -0.79
N ARG A 152 5.66 -6.23 -1.30
CA ARG A 152 6.39 -5.01 -1.62
C ARG A 152 6.90 -5.05 -3.06
N ILE A 153 6.84 -3.91 -3.70
CA ILE A 153 7.34 -3.69 -5.05
C ILE A 153 8.60 -2.85 -4.93
N PHE A 154 9.64 -3.28 -5.63
CA PHE A 154 10.92 -2.61 -5.71
C PHE A 154 11.24 -2.26 -7.15
N ALA A 155 11.87 -1.14 -7.36
CA ALA A 155 12.45 -0.81 -8.65
C ALA A 155 13.74 -0.01 -8.46
N VAL A 156 14.72 -0.26 -9.33
CA VAL A 156 15.96 0.49 -9.41
C VAL A 156 16.22 0.91 -10.84
N ALA A 157 16.80 2.06 -11.04
CA ALA A 157 17.12 2.55 -12.35
C ALA A 157 18.42 3.37 -12.33
N ARG A 158 19.17 3.32 -13.43
CA ARG A 158 20.31 4.17 -13.69
C ARG A 158 20.11 4.91 -15.00
N LYS A 159 20.25 6.23 -14.99
CA LYS A 159 20.15 7.03 -16.20
C LYS A 159 21.29 6.68 -17.15
N ARG A 160 20.94 6.38 -18.43
CA ARG A 160 21.93 6.20 -19.49
C ARG A 160 22.65 7.50 -19.80
N GLU A 161 23.88 7.37 -20.34
CA GLU A 161 24.65 8.48 -20.86
C GLU A 161 24.03 9.09 -22.12
#